data_eed1bc75b9ec7ccbb86ea00b6480f2c3
#
_entry.id   eed1bc75b9ec7ccbb86ea00b6480f2c3
#
_cell.length_a   1.000
_cell.length_b   1.000
_cell.length_c   1.000
_cell.angle_alpha   90.00
_cell.angle_beta   90.00
_cell.angle_gamma   90.00
#
_symmetry.space_group_name_H-M   'P 1'
#
loop_
_entity.id
_entity.type
_entity.pdbx_description
1 polymer ?
#
loop_
_entity_poly.entity_id
_entity_poly.type
_entity_poly.pdbx_seq_one_letter_code
_entity_poly.pdbx_strand_id
1 'polypeptide(L)'
;MDELETLDRRLDPTADAPLIVAFSGGGDSLALLLTTHLWARRTGRRVIAVTVDHRLQAAGADWSAWCAERAGRLSVEHLALAWEGDKPRTGIPAAARQARHALLADAARAAGARVILMGHTADDRLEARLMRAAGVSAPEPREWSPSPLWPQGRGLFLLRPLLGLRRARIRERLLQAGETWIDDPANVDTRHPRVRARLDIEQGEAPGPEQPASDLAPMLAHTTVTDDGEIILEREAFPLLGQALLCAAGTSRPPRRDHLERLLRPEPFTATLAGARIVGDGQRLRISREPGELVRAGLQPQPLVPGEPTVWDGRYEITAHHPNLTVAPYPSRTRIPLPLIDPPSPANAPSTATLTCLVRDRFLAACGAIANEAALSVNPSSPRQ
;
A
#
# COMPACT_ATOMS: atom_id res chain seq x y z
N MET A 1 -3.08 16.22 18.63
CA MET A 1 -2.34 14.97 18.84
C MET A 1 -0.91 15.23 18.39
N ASP A 2 0.07 14.99 19.24
CA ASP A 2 1.47 15.19 18.93
C ASP A 2 1.93 14.07 17.95
N GLU A 3 2.81 14.40 17.02
CA GLU A 3 3.40 13.45 16.09
C GLU A 3 4.15 12.31 16.81
N LEU A 4 4.77 12.59 17.97
CA LEU A 4 5.43 11.58 18.81
C LEU A 4 4.42 10.61 19.44
N GLU A 5 3.26 11.07 19.88
CA GLU A 5 2.17 10.22 20.38
C GLU A 5 1.68 9.25 19.28
N THR A 6 1.65 9.73 18.02
CA THR A 6 1.29 8.87 16.89
C THR A 6 2.32 7.76 16.67
N LEU A 7 3.62 8.08 16.79
CA LEU A 7 4.68 7.07 16.71
C LEU A 7 4.57 6.07 17.88
N ASP A 8 4.41 6.55 19.12
CA ASP A 8 4.30 5.69 20.31
C ASP A 8 3.07 4.74 20.23
N ARG A 9 1.97 5.19 19.63
CA ARG A 9 0.76 4.37 19.47
C ARG A 9 0.88 3.33 18.35
N ARG A 10 1.59 3.63 17.28
CA ARG A 10 1.61 2.81 16.06
C ARG A 10 2.83 1.93 15.91
N LEU A 11 3.95 2.32 16.48
CA LEU A 11 5.19 1.57 16.38
C LEU A 11 5.45 0.72 17.63
N ASP A 12 6.07 -0.40 17.41
CA ASP A 12 6.59 -1.24 18.50
C ASP A 12 8.02 -0.78 18.84
N PRO A 13 8.25 -0.17 20.02
CA PRO A 13 9.58 0.29 20.40
C PRO A 13 10.62 -0.83 20.58
N THR A 14 10.15 -2.07 20.70
CA THR A 14 11.00 -3.25 20.97
C THR A 14 11.30 -4.07 19.71
N ALA A 15 10.71 -3.72 18.56
CA ALA A 15 10.94 -4.48 17.33
C ALA A 15 12.37 -4.25 16.79
N ASP A 16 13.02 -5.31 16.32
CA ASP A 16 14.35 -5.23 15.69
C ASP A 16 14.32 -4.68 14.26
N ALA A 17 13.15 -4.78 13.59
CA ALA A 17 12.98 -4.34 12.22
C ALA A 17 13.25 -2.83 12.08
N PRO A 18 14.01 -2.35 11.09
CA PRO A 18 14.23 -0.94 10.90
C PRO A 18 12.96 -0.22 10.42
N LEU A 19 12.96 1.11 10.57
CA LEU A 19 11.94 1.99 10.04
C LEU A 19 12.44 2.64 8.74
N ILE A 20 11.64 2.60 7.69
CA ILE A 20 11.94 3.34 6.45
C ILE A 20 11.28 4.71 6.54
N VAL A 21 12.03 5.78 6.31
CA VAL A 21 11.51 7.14 6.17
C VAL A 21 11.62 7.57 4.72
N ALA A 22 10.49 7.81 4.05
CA ALA A 22 10.47 8.37 2.71
C ALA A 22 10.90 9.85 2.76
N PHE A 23 12.14 10.12 2.40
CA PHE A 23 12.78 11.43 2.52
C PHE A 23 13.06 12.04 1.15
N SER A 24 12.28 13.05 0.78
CA SER A 24 12.42 13.75 -0.51
C SER A 24 13.18 15.08 -0.43
N GLY A 25 13.63 15.47 0.76
CA GLY A 25 14.28 16.76 1.00
C GLY A 25 13.32 17.93 1.22
N GLY A 26 12.05 17.83 0.87
CA GLY A 26 11.05 18.85 1.14
C GLY A 26 10.71 18.98 2.62
N GLY A 27 10.18 20.15 3.04
CA GLY A 27 9.95 20.49 4.46
C GLY A 27 9.15 19.44 5.22
N ASP A 28 8.07 18.91 4.65
CA ASP A 28 7.22 17.89 5.32
C ASP A 28 8.01 16.59 5.57
N SER A 29 8.82 16.15 4.60
CA SER A 29 9.65 14.95 4.74
C SER A 29 10.86 15.16 5.66
N LEU A 30 11.39 16.38 5.74
CA LEU A 30 12.44 16.75 6.69
C LEU A 30 11.90 16.72 8.12
N ALA A 31 10.75 17.33 8.37
CA ALA A 31 10.10 17.28 9.67
C ALA A 31 9.83 15.85 10.11
N LEU A 32 9.35 14.98 9.18
CA LEU A 32 9.16 13.57 9.45
C LEU A 32 10.46 12.88 9.86
N LEU A 33 11.56 13.12 9.13
CA LEU A 33 12.87 12.53 9.42
C LEU A 33 13.35 12.95 10.81
N LEU A 34 13.27 14.25 11.15
CA LEU A 34 13.67 14.77 12.46
C LEU A 34 12.85 14.17 13.60
N THR A 35 11.53 14.13 13.44
CA THR A 35 10.62 13.54 14.44
C THR A 35 10.88 12.05 14.63
N THR A 36 11.05 11.30 13.53
CA THR A 36 11.33 9.87 13.58
C THR A 36 12.71 9.60 14.22
N HIS A 37 13.72 10.39 13.88
CA HIS A 37 15.05 10.30 14.47
C HIS A 37 15.01 10.54 15.99
N LEU A 38 14.28 11.57 16.44
CA LEU A 38 14.13 11.84 17.89
C LEU A 38 13.45 10.67 18.62
N TRP A 39 12.41 10.09 18.03
CA TRP A 39 11.73 8.91 18.56
C TRP A 39 12.66 7.69 18.61
N ALA A 40 13.37 7.43 17.50
CA ALA A 40 14.28 6.31 17.37
C ALA A 40 15.45 6.36 18.37
N ARG A 41 15.97 7.56 18.68
CA ARG A 41 16.99 7.74 19.73
C ARG A 41 16.50 7.34 21.12
N ARG A 42 15.20 7.53 21.41
CA ARG A 42 14.62 7.13 22.70
C ARG A 42 14.46 5.60 22.81
N THR A 43 14.16 4.95 21.68
CA THR A 43 13.78 3.53 21.63
C THR A 43 14.90 2.61 21.17
N GLY A 44 16.00 3.14 20.65
CA GLY A 44 17.08 2.35 20.06
C GLY A 44 16.77 1.79 18.67
N ARG A 45 15.63 2.18 18.06
CA ARG A 45 15.22 1.67 16.73
C ARG A 45 16.13 2.22 15.62
N ARG A 46 16.50 1.35 14.69
CA ARG A 46 17.24 1.73 13.48
C ARG A 46 16.30 2.45 12.51
N VAL A 47 16.78 3.54 11.88
CA VAL A 47 16.09 4.31 10.87
C VAL A 47 16.91 4.35 9.59
N ILE A 48 16.27 4.16 8.45
CA ILE A 48 16.85 4.30 7.12
C ILE A 48 16.05 5.36 6.37
N ALA A 49 16.69 6.47 6.01
CA ALA A 49 16.12 7.48 5.14
C ALA A 49 16.26 7.05 3.68
N VAL A 50 15.15 7.02 2.93
CA VAL A 50 15.16 6.59 1.53
C VAL A 50 14.69 7.73 0.64
N THR A 51 15.56 8.17 -0.27
CA THR A 51 15.25 9.17 -1.29
C THR A 51 15.04 8.49 -2.63
N VAL A 52 13.97 8.87 -3.35
CA VAL A 52 13.67 8.37 -4.69
C VAL A 52 13.80 9.51 -5.70
N ASP A 53 14.83 9.45 -6.51
CA ASP A 53 14.97 10.29 -7.70
C ASP A 53 14.10 9.75 -8.84
N HIS A 54 13.13 10.52 -9.28
CA HIS A 54 12.24 10.14 -10.38
C HIS A 54 12.89 10.28 -11.77
N ARG A 55 14.08 10.86 -11.87
CA ARG A 55 14.76 11.17 -13.14
C ARG A 55 13.89 12.02 -14.08
N LEU A 56 13.06 12.91 -13.51
CA LEU A 56 12.18 13.81 -14.26
C LEU A 56 12.71 15.23 -14.29
N GLN A 57 13.68 15.56 -13.46
CA GLN A 57 14.29 16.89 -13.33
C GLN A 57 15.81 16.79 -13.28
N ALA A 58 16.49 17.74 -13.88
CA ALA A 58 17.95 17.77 -13.89
C ALA A 58 18.57 17.87 -12.48
N ALA A 59 17.89 18.55 -11.56
CA ALA A 59 18.34 18.75 -10.18
C ALA A 59 18.15 17.48 -9.28
N GLY A 60 17.60 16.40 -9.78
CA GLY A 60 17.29 15.21 -8.98
C GLY A 60 18.51 14.61 -8.28
N ALA A 61 19.66 14.58 -8.94
CA ALA A 61 20.93 14.11 -8.37
C ALA A 61 21.42 15.01 -7.23
N ASP A 62 21.35 16.34 -7.41
CA ASP A 62 21.77 17.30 -6.39
C ASP A 62 20.86 17.23 -5.16
N TRP A 63 19.56 17.04 -5.37
CA TRP A 63 18.59 16.84 -4.28
C TRP A 63 18.85 15.55 -3.52
N SER A 64 19.20 14.48 -4.22
CA SER A 64 19.58 13.22 -3.57
C SER A 64 20.87 13.35 -2.75
N ALA A 65 21.87 14.10 -3.26
CA ALA A 65 23.10 14.39 -2.53
C ALA A 65 22.82 15.25 -1.27
N TRP A 66 21.98 16.27 -1.38
CA TRP A 66 21.55 17.07 -0.22
C TRP A 66 20.84 16.21 0.84
N CYS A 67 19.96 15.29 0.41
CA CYS A 67 19.29 14.36 1.32
C CYS A 67 20.29 13.45 2.04
N ALA A 68 21.29 12.93 1.32
CA ALA A 68 22.35 12.11 1.90
C ALA A 68 23.15 12.87 2.95
N GLU A 69 23.57 14.10 2.65
CA GLU A 69 24.29 14.97 3.59
C GLU A 69 23.43 15.24 4.83
N ARG A 70 22.15 15.54 4.64
CA ARG A 70 21.24 15.86 5.74
C ARG A 70 21.01 14.65 6.66
N ALA A 71 20.81 13.47 6.10
CA ALA A 71 20.71 12.23 6.86
C ALA A 71 22.02 11.91 7.60
N GLY A 72 23.18 12.13 6.96
CA GLY A 72 24.50 11.96 7.56
C GLY A 72 24.73 12.84 8.78
N ARG A 73 24.29 14.10 8.76
CA ARG A 73 24.35 15.02 9.93
C ARG A 73 23.56 14.50 11.13
N LEU A 74 22.52 13.69 10.89
CA LEU A 74 21.73 13.02 11.93
C LEU A 74 22.27 11.64 12.30
N SER A 75 23.34 11.16 11.67
CA SER A 75 23.84 9.79 11.77
C SER A 75 22.76 8.75 11.41
N VAL A 76 21.88 9.08 10.46
CA VAL A 76 20.85 8.21 9.92
C VAL A 76 21.36 7.61 8.61
N GLU A 77 21.23 6.29 8.46
CA GLU A 77 21.54 5.59 7.22
C GLU A 77 20.69 6.15 6.06
N HIS A 78 21.30 6.37 4.90
CA HIS A 78 20.62 6.91 3.74
C HIS A 78 20.78 6.00 2.53
N LEU A 79 19.66 5.77 1.84
CA LEU A 79 19.60 5.04 0.57
C LEU A 79 19.01 5.93 -0.51
N ALA A 80 19.78 6.19 -1.57
CA ALA A 80 19.32 6.88 -2.77
C ALA A 80 18.90 5.85 -3.84
N LEU A 81 17.66 5.93 -4.30
CA LEU A 81 17.08 5.09 -5.34
C LEU A 81 16.68 5.95 -6.54
N ALA A 82 16.73 5.37 -7.73
CA ALA A 82 16.32 6.05 -8.94
C ALA A 82 15.24 5.26 -9.69
N TRP A 83 14.26 5.98 -10.22
CA TRP A 83 13.30 5.40 -11.15
C TRP A 83 13.96 5.29 -12.52
N GLU A 84 14.45 4.12 -12.85
CA GLU A 84 15.12 3.83 -14.12
C GLU A 84 14.12 3.48 -15.24
N GLY A 85 14.61 3.41 -16.47
CA GLY A 85 13.87 3.02 -17.68
C GLY A 85 12.98 4.12 -18.24
N ASP A 86 12.24 3.76 -19.30
CA ASP A 86 11.39 4.67 -20.08
C ASP A 86 10.22 5.20 -19.24
N LYS A 87 9.91 6.47 -19.43
CA LYS A 87 8.78 7.14 -18.77
C LYS A 87 7.55 7.12 -19.69
N PRO A 88 6.34 6.88 -19.15
CA PRO A 88 5.14 6.94 -19.96
C PRO A 88 4.92 8.34 -20.53
N ARG A 89 4.38 8.43 -21.74
CA ARG A 89 4.10 9.71 -22.39
C ARG A 89 2.96 10.49 -21.74
N THR A 90 2.06 9.80 -21.02
CA THR A 90 0.90 10.39 -20.32
C THR A 90 0.79 9.79 -18.92
N GLY A 91 0.14 10.52 -17.99
CA GLY A 91 -0.06 10.02 -16.63
C GLY A 91 1.22 9.95 -15.78
N ILE A 92 2.24 10.73 -16.13
CA ILE A 92 3.54 10.76 -15.43
C ILE A 92 3.41 10.87 -13.90
N PRO A 93 2.55 11.74 -13.32
CA PRO A 93 2.44 11.83 -11.85
C PRO A 93 1.96 10.53 -11.19
N ALA A 94 1.02 9.82 -11.83
CA ALA A 94 0.54 8.55 -11.32
C ALA A 94 1.61 7.45 -11.42
N ALA A 95 2.33 7.39 -12.54
CA ALA A 95 3.43 6.46 -12.75
C ALA A 95 4.60 6.72 -11.79
N ALA A 96 4.99 7.98 -11.59
CA ALA A 96 6.02 8.39 -10.63
C ALA A 96 5.63 8.00 -9.19
N ARG A 97 4.35 8.20 -8.82
CA ARG A 97 3.84 7.75 -7.52
C ARG A 97 3.93 6.23 -7.38
N GLN A 98 3.55 5.48 -8.41
CA GLN A 98 3.63 4.02 -8.42
C GLN A 98 5.08 3.55 -8.31
N ALA A 99 5.99 4.10 -9.12
CA ALA A 99 7.42 3.79 -9.06
C ALA A 99 8.03 4.08 -7.69
N ARG A 100 7.70 5.21 -7.07
CA ARG A 100 8.14 5.54 -5.71
C ARG A 100 7.70 4.49 -4.70
N HIS A 101 6.43 4.09 -4.73
CA HIS A 101 5.94 3.07 -3.80
C HIS A 101 6.59 1.70 -4.04
N ALA A 102 6.92 1.35 -5.30
CA ALA A 102 7.63 0.12 -5.63
C ALA A 102 9.05 0.13 -5.06
N LEU A 103 9.82 1.17 -5.36
CA LEU A 103 11.19 1.33 -4.87
C LEU A 103 11.27 1.35 -3.34
N LEU A 104 10.34 2.06 -2.68
CA LEU A 104 10.27 2.07 -1.22
C LEU A 104 9.90 0.68 -0.66
N ALA A 105 9.02 -0.07 -1.32
CA ALA A 105 8.65 -1.41 -0.90
C ALA A 105 9.81 -2.40 -1.05
N ASP A 106 10.56 -2.31 -2.14
CA ASP A 106 11.74 -3.15 -2.38
C ASP A 106 12.85 -2.84 -1.37
N ALA A 107 13.12 -1.55 -1.09
CA ALA A 107 14.08 -1.15 -0.07
C ALA A 107 13.65 -1.61 1.33
N ALA A 108 12.37 -1.48 1.68
CA ALA A 108 11.85 -1.96 2.95
C ALA A 108 12.05 -3.47 3.12
N ARG A 109 11.73 -4.24 2.08
CA ARG A 109 11.88 -5.69 2.07
C ARG A 109 13.35 -6.12 2.20
N ALA A 110 14.24 -5.48 1.43
CA ALA A 110 15.67 -5.76 1.48
C ALA A 110 16.27 -5.45 2.87
N ALA A 111 15.75 -4.44 3.57
CA ALA A 111 16.17 -4.07 4.91
C ALA A 111 15.47 -4.85 6.03
N GLY A 112 14.49 -5.71 5.73
CA GLY A 112 13.66 -6.39 6.72
C GLY A 112 12.66 -5.47 7.44
N ALA A 113 12.40 -4.27 6.90
CA ALA A 113 11.45 -3.31 7.46
C ALA A 113 9.99 -3.72 7.14
N ARG A 114 9.08 -3.37 8.02
CA ARG A 114 7.63 -3.58 7.86
C ARG A 114 6.85 -2.28 7.77
N VAL A 115 7.44 -1.16 8.21
CA VAL A 115 6.78 0.14 8.26
C VAL A 115 7.58 1.16 7.46
N ILE A 116 6.85 1.88 6.59
CA ILE A 116 7.36 3.00 5.81
C ILE A 116 6.67 4.27 6.30
N LEU A 117 7.41 5.23 6.80
CA LEU A 117 6.90 6.52 7.24
C LEU A 117 6.86 7.50 6.06
N MET A 118 5.75 8.24 5.94
CA MET A 118 5.53 9.19 4.85
C MET A 118 5.07 10.56 5.38
N GLY A 119 5.66 11.64 4.86
CA GLY A 119 5.44 13.02 5.30
C GLY A 119 4.15 13.65 4.76
N HIS A 120 3.01 12.92 4.76
CA HIS A 120 1.72 13.52 4.43
C HIS A 120 1.17 14.33 5.63
N THR A 121 0.51 15.45 5.33
CA THR A 121 0.01 16.44 6.28
C THR A 121 -1.52 16.55 6.22
N ALA A 122 -2.12 17.37 7.09
CA ALA A 122 -3.54 17.70 7.04
C ALA A 122 -3.91 18.38 5.70
N ASP A 123 -2.98 19.16 5.12
CA ASP A 123 -3.20 19.78 3.81
C ASP A 123 -3.36 18.75 2.69
N ASP A 124 -2.63 17.62 2.73
CA ASP A 124 -2.81 16.54 1.76
C ASP A 124 -4.21 15.88 1.82
N ARG A 125 -4.82 15.85 3.01
CA ARG A 125 -6.23 15.39 3.17
C ARG A 125 -7.20 16.39 2.55
N LEU A 126 -7.00 17.69 2.81
CA LEU A 126 -7.82 18.77 2.25
C LEU A 126 -7.69 18.80 0.72
N GLU A 127 -6.46 18.76 0.18
CA GLU A 127 -6.19 18.65 -1.26
C GLU A 127 -6.94 17.47 -1.88
N ALA A 128 -6.87 16.27 -1.28
CA ALA A 128 -7.55 15.09 -1.79
C ALA A 128 -9.08 15.23 -1.78
N ARG A 129 -9.65 15.93 -0.79
CA ARG A 129 -11.10 16.18 -0.69
C ARG A 129 -11.57 17.15 -1.76
N LEU A 130 -10.86 18.27 -1.98
CA LEU A 130 -11.18 19.23 -3.05
C LEU A 130 -11.07 18.58 -4.42
N MET A 131 -10.02 17.81 -4.67
CA MET A 131 -9.88 17.05 -5.92
C MET A 131 -11.05 16.10 -6.17
N ARG A 132 -11.53 15.39 -5.14
CA ARG A 132 -12.71 14.51 -5.26
C ARG A 132 -13.99 15.29 -5.53
N ALA A 133 -14.18 16.44 -4.88
CA ALA A 133 -15.31 17.32 -5.15
C ALA A 133 -15.33 17.82 -6.60
N ALA A 134 -14.13 18.03 -7.18
CA ALA A 134 -13.95 18.36 -8.61
C ALA A 134 -13.99 17.14 -9.55
N GLY A 135 -14.41 15.95 -9.09
CA GLY A 135 -14.53 14.73 -9.91
C GLY A 135 -13.20 14.01 -10.19
N VAL A 136 -12.09 14.44 -9.58
CA VAL A 136 -10.79 13.79 -9.76
C VAL A 136 -10.63 12.65 -8.74
N SER A 137 -10.24 11.46 -9.23
CA SER A 137 -9.95 10.33 -8.34
C SER A 137 -8.69 10.62 -7.50
N ALA A 138 -8.88 10.89 -6.22
CA ALA A 138 -7.82 11.16 -5.27
C ALA A 138 -8.09 10.40 -3.96
N PRO A 139 -7.36 9.33 -3.66
CA PRO A 139 -7.51 8.61 -2.39
C PRO A 139 -7.06 9.50 -1.23
N GLU A 140 -7.86 9.55 -0.18
CA GLU A 140 -7.50 10.27 1.04
C GLU A 140 -6.45 9.49 1.82
N PRO A 141 -5.35 10.14 2.23
CA PRO A 141 -4.34 9.48 3.04
C PRO A 141 -4.89 9.12 4.42
N ARG A 142 -4.69 7.88 4.86
CA ARG A 142 -4.97 7.41 6.22
C ARG A 142 -3.69 7.44 7.04
N GLU A 143 -3.79 7.67 8.33
CA GLU A 143 -2.65 7.68 9.25
C GLU A 143 -1.88 6.36 9.21
N TRP A 144 -2.61 5.26 9.31
CA TRP A 144 -2.09 3.90 9.25
C TRP A 144 -2.84 3.12 8.17
N SER A 145 -2.12 2.51 7.24
CA SER A 145 -2.72 1.75 6.16
C SER A 145 -1.74 0.75 5.55
N PRO A 146 -2.20 -0.37 5.00
CA PRO A 146 -1.33 -1.21 4.18
C PRO A 146 -0.80 -0.42 2.98
N SER A 147 0.33 -0.85 2.44
CA SER A 147 0.89 -0.30 1.21
C SER A 147 -0.14 -0.37 0.07
N PRO A 148 -0.35 0.71 -0.69
CA PRO A 148 -1.30 0.73 -1.79
C PRO A 148 -0.83 -0.08 -3.01
N LEU A 149 0.44 -0.45 -3.05
CA LEU A 149 1.02 -1.20 -4.15
C LEU A 149 0.89 -2.70 -3.91
N TRP A 150 0.20 -3.37 -4.80
CA TRP A 150 0.00 -4.81 -4.73
C TRP A 150 0.50 -5.47 -6.03
N PRO A 151 1.24 -6.59 -5.95
CA PRO A 151 1.64 -7.36 -4.74
C PRO A 151 2.95 -6.91 -4.08
N GLN A 152 3.72 -5.95 -4.66
CA GLN A 152 5.04 -5.56 -4.17
C GLN A 152 5.03 -5.05 -2.72
N GLY A 153 3.97 -4.35 -2.33
CA GLY A 153 3.80 -3.81 -0.97
C GLY A 153 3.18 -4.76 0.04
N ARG A 154 3.05 -6.07 -0.25
CA ARG A 154 2.47 -7.04 0.69
C ARG A 154 3.26 -7.10 1.99
N GLY A 155 2.54 -7.14 3.12
CA GLY A 155 3.14 -7.16 4.44
C GLY A 155 3.74 -5.82 4.91
N LEU A 156 3.70 -4.78 4.07
CA LEU A 156 4.19 -3.44 4.42
C LEU A 156 3.05 -2.50 4.77
N PHE A 157 3.29 -1.66 5.78
CA PHE A 157 2.35 -0.63 6.21
C PHE A 157 2.96 0.77 6.06
N LEU A 158 2.08 1.73 5.76
CA LEU A 158 2.43 3.15 5.70
C LEU A 158 1.95 3.84 6.96
N LEU A 159 2.83 4.54 7.65
CA LEU A 159 2.51 5.42 8.76
C LEU A 159 2.72 6.88 8.35
N ARG A 160 1.76 7.75 8.70
CA ARG A 160 1.78 9.20 8.40
C ARG A 160 1.59 9.99 9.69
N PRO A 161 2.66 10.17 10.47
CA PRO A 161 2.56 10.81 11.79
C PRO A 161 2.13 12.28 11.73
N LEU A 162 2.44 12.96 10.61
CA LEU A 162 2.16 14.39 10.43
C LEU A 162 0.76 14.69 9.89
N LEU A 163 -0.09 13.66 9.73
CA LEU A 163 -1.39 13.79 9.04
C LEU A 163 -2.39 14.68 9.79
N GLY A 164 -2.20 14.91 11.08
CA GLY A 164 -2.98 15.86 11.89
C GLY A 164 -2.45 17.29 11.89
N LEU A 165 -1.29 17.55 11.29
CA LEU A 165 -0.62 18.85 11.32
C LEU A 165 -0.78 19.59 9.99
N ARG A 166 -0.99 20.92 10.09
CA ARG A 166 -0.97 21.81 8.92
C ARG A 166 0.48 22.05 8.47
N ARG A 167 0.70 22.08 7.15
CA ARG A 167 2.01 22.35 6.54
C ARG A 167 2.62 23.67 7.02
N ALA A 168 1.82 24.70 7.17
CA ALA A 168 2.28 26.00 7.69
C ALA A 168 2.93 25.87 9.07
N ARG A 169 2.33 25.10 9.99
CA ARG A 169 2.88 24.87 11.32
C ARG A 169 4.17 24.04 11.30
N ILE A 170 4.26 23.09 10.39
CA ILE A 170 5.49 22.30 10.19
C ILE A 170 6.63 23.20 9.73
N ARG A 171 6.39 24.05 8.72
CA ARG A 171 7.38 25.00 8.20
C ARG A 171 7.82 26.02 9.26
N GLU A 172 6.88 26.55 10.04
CA GLU A 172 7.20 27.46 11.15
C GLU A 172 8.16 26.79 12.16
N ARG A 173 7.90 25.57 12.57
CA ARG A 173 8.77 24.81 13.48
C ARG A 173 10.16 24.55 12.90
N LEU A 174 10.25 24.22 11.60
CA LEU A 174 11.53 24.05 10.92
C LEU A 174 12.34 25.35 10.89
N LEU A 175 11.71 26.49 10.58
CA LEU A 175 12.36 27.79 10.60
C LEU A 175 12.86 28.17 11.99
N GLN A 176 12.05 27.94 13.03
CA GLN A 176 12.45 28.17 14.43
C GLN A 176 13.64 27.30 14.86
N ALA A 177 13.76 26.10 14.27
CA ALA A 177 14.89 25.20 14.48
C ALA A 177 16.13 25.54 13.60
N GLY A 178 16.06 26.59 12.77
CA GLY A 178 17.13 26.95 11.84
C GLY A 178 17.31 25.98 10.67
N GLU A 179 16.28 25.19 10.36
CA GLU A 179 16.33 24.18 9.30
C GLU A 179 16.04 24.79 7.93
N THR A 180 16.69 24.21 6.91
CA THR A 180 16.43 24.50 5.50
C THR A 180 15.97 23.23 4.79
N TRP A 181 15.21 23.38 3.71
CA TRP A 181 14.70 22.26 2.91
C TRP A 181 14.71 22.61 1.43
N ILE A 182 14.47 21.61 0.60
CA ILE A 182 14.35 21.77 -0.86
C ILE A 182 12.93 22.21 -1.19
N ASP A 183 12.79 23.33 -1.89
CA ASP A 183 11.53 23.74 -2.51
C ASP A 183 11.55 23.37 -4.00
N ASP A 184 10.84 22.27 -4.34
CA ASP A 184 10.72 21.81 -5.72
C ASP A 184 9.87 22.76 -6.55
N PRO A 185 10.39 23.32 -7.66
CA PRO A 185 9.63 24.22 -8.55
C PRO A 185 8.34 23.60 -9.11
N ALA A 186 8.25 22.27 -9.23
CA ALA A 186 7.04 21.58 -9.66
C ALA A 186 5.86 21.76 -8.68
N ASN A 187 6.12 22.17 -7.43
CA ASN A 187 5.08 22.44 -6.44
C ASN A 187 4.21 23.65 -6.73
N VAL A 188 4.59 24.52 -7.68
CA VAL A 188 3.84 25.72 -8.09
C VAL A 188 3.18 25.59 -9.47
N ASP A 189 3.33 24.45 -10.16
CA ASP A 189 2.76 24.22 -11.49
C ASP A 189 1.25 23.97 -11.43
N THR A 190 0.47 24.98 -11.75
CA THR A 190 -1.01 24.96 -11.71
C THR A 190 -1.67 24.03 -12.75
N ARG A 191 -0.91 23.46 -13.69
CA ARG A 191 -1.43 22.41 -14.59
C ARG A 191 -1.83 21.16 -13.81
N HIS A 192 -1.24 20.94 -12.64
CA HIS A 192 -1.55 19.81 -11.79
C HIS A 192 -2.76 20.08 -10.88
N PRO A 193 -3.80 19.21 -10.88
CA PRO A 193 -4.99 19.40 -10.03
C PRO A 193 -4.67 19.57 -8.55
N ARG A 194 -3.63 18.93 -8.06
CA ARG A 194 -3.20 19.02 -6.66
C ARG A 194 -2.65 20.40 -6.30
N VAL A 195 -1.93 21.04 -7.22
CA VAL A 195 -1.43 22.42 -7.01
C VAL A 195 -2.58 23.41 -6.99
N ARG A 196 -3.58 23.27 -7.87
CA ARG A 196 -4.81 24.07 -7.83
C ARG A 196 -5.52 23.94 -6.49
N ALA A 197 -5.81 22.70 -6.06
CA ALA A 197 -6.44 22.46 -4.77
C ALA A 197 -5.68 23.08 -3.59
N ARG A 198 -4.33 23.14 -3.66
CA ARG A 198 -3.50 23.83 -2.66
C ARG A 198 -3.73 25.33 -2.67
N LEU A 199 -3.76 25.97 -3.84
CA LEU A 199 -4.03 27.39 -3.97
C LEU A 199 -5.44 27.73 -3.47
N ASP A 200 -6.44 26.91 -3.79
CA ASP A 200 -7.80 27.08 -3.30
C ASP A 200 -7.85 27.06 -1.76
N ILE A 201 -7.11 26.14 -1.12
CA ILE A 201 -6.98 26.09 0.35
C ILE A 201 -6.31 27.34 0.91
N GLU A 202 -5.25 27.84 0.26
CA GLU A 202 -4.53 29.06 0.67
C GLU A 202 -5.42 30.30 0.53
N GLN A 203 -6.37 30.31 -0.41
CA GLN A 203 -7.35 31.37 -0.62
C GLN A 203 -8.57 31.25 0.34
N GLY A 204 -8.58 30.26 1.22
CA GLY A 204 -9.64 30.09 2.23
C GLY A 204 -10.78 29.18 1.79
N GLU A 205 -10.73 28.53 0.63
CA GLU A 205 -11.68 27.49 0.26
C GLU A 205 -11.51 26.30 1.21
N ALA A 206 -12.52 26.05 2.01
CA ALA A 206 -12.58 24.87 2.86
C ALA A 206 -13.40 23.77 2.16
N PRO A 207 -12.88 22.56 2.00
CA PRO A 207 -13.72 21.43 1.62
C PRO A 207 -14.78 21.24 2.73
N GLY A 208 -15.99 20.82 2.34
CA GLY A 208 -17.09 20.53 3.27
C GLY A 208 -16.66 19.66 4.46
N PRO A 209 -17.51 19.48 5.48
CA PRO A 209 -17.13 18.80 6.71
C PRO A 209 -16.52 17.42 6.46
N GLU A 210 -15.53 17.10 7.26
CA GLU A 210 -14.87 15.79 7.22
C GLU A 210 -15.91 14.71 7.55
N GLN A 211 -16.15 13.79 6.60
CA GLN A 211 -16.84 12.57 6.95
C GLN A 211 -15.80 11.66 7.62
N PRO A 212 -16.01 11.26 8.89
CA PRO A 212 -15.11 10.32 9.54
C PRO A 212 -14.97 9.09 8.65
N ALA A 213 -13.74 8.65 8.42
CA ALA A 213 -13.51 7.38 7.73
C ALA A 213 -14.23 6.30 8.55
N SER A 214 -15.18 5.60 7.93
CA SER A 214 -15.89 4.52 8.60
C SER A 214 -14.88 3.51 9.11
N ASP A 215 -14.92 3.20 10.39
CA ASP A 215 -14.17 2.07 10.92
C ASP A 215 -14.79 0.79 10.35
N LEU A 216 -14.05 0.14 9.49
CA LEU A 216 -14.51 -1.07 8.81
C LEU A 216 -14.19 -2.34 9.61
N ALA A 217 -13.31 -2.27 10.61
CA ALA A 217 -12.85 -3.42 11.36
C ALA A 217 -13.97 -4.18 12.09
N PRO A 218 -14.97 -3.52 12.72
CA PRO A 218 -16.10 -4.23 13.36
C PRO A 218 -16.90 -5.10 12.39
N MET A 219 -16.99 -4.72 11.12
CA MET A 219 -17.74 -5.48 10.11
C MET A 219 -17.08 -6.81 9.75
N LEU A 220 -15.80 -7.00 10.10
CA LEU A 220 -15.08 -8.25 9.86
C LEU A 220 -15.69 -9.44 10.61
N ALA A 221 -16.41 -9.21 11.72
CA ALA A 221 -17.16 -10.23 12.43
C ALA A 221 -18.23 -10.92 11.57
N HIS A 222 -18.69 -10.25 10.50
CA HIS A 222 -19.71 -10.73 9.55
C HIS A 222 -19.09 -11.17 8.23
N THR A 223 -17.84 -11.64 8.26
CA THR A 223 -17.12 -12.09 7.07
C THR A 223 -16.49 -13.47 7.26
N THR A 224 -16.36 -14.21 6.17
CA THR A 224 -15.58 -15.45 6.13
C THR A 224 -14.64 -15.40 4.94
N VAL A 225 -13.39 -15.81 5.13
CA VAL A 225 -12.43 -16.01 4.03
C VAL A 225 -12.01 -17.47 4.05
N THR A 226 -12.25 -18.15 2.94
CA THR A 226 -11.90 -19.57 2.77
C THR A 226 -10.41 -19.75 2.43
N ASP A 227 -9.90 -20.96 2.55
CA ASP A 227 -8.48 -21.27 2.27
C ASP A 227 -8.12 -21.12 0.79
N ASP A 228 -9.09 -21.24 -0.12
CA ASP A 228 -8.93 -21.01 -1.57
C ASP A 228 -9.13 -19.53 -1.98
N GLY A 229 -9.35 -18.64 -0.99
CA GLY A 229 -9.42 -17.20 -1.20
C GLY A 229 -10.79 -16.68 -1.65
N GLU A 230 -11.89 -17.42 -1.42
CA GLU A 230 -13.23 -16.84 -1.52
C GLU A 230 -13.52 -15.98 -0.29
N ILE A 231 -14.13 -14.82 -0.49
CA ILE A 231 -14.59 -13.94 0.59
C ILE A 231 -16.11 -13.96 0.60
N ILE A 232 -16.68 -14.25 1.77
CA ILE A 232 -18.13 -14.26 1.99
C ILE A 232 -18.45 -13.08 2.91
N LEU A 233 -19.34 -12.20 2.46
CA LEU A 233 -19.86 -11.08 3.22
C LEU A 233 -21.31 -11.35 3.58
N GLU A 234 -21.65 -11.28 4.85
CA GLU A 234 -23.03 -11.15 5.31
C GLU A 234 -23.50 -9.72 5.13
N ARG A 235 -24.79 -9.45 5.23
CA ARG A 235 -25.41 -8.16 4.89
C ARG A 235 -24.78 -6.97 5.62
N GLU A 236 -24.42 -7.17 6.88
CA GLU A 236 -23.76 -6.17 7.74
C GLU A 236 -22.36 -5.79 7.24
N ALA A 237 -21.72 -6.69 6.51
CA ALA A 237 -20.39 -6.51 5.93
C ALA A 237 -20.38 -6.00 4.48
N PHE A 238 -21.52 -5.71 3.87
CA PHE A 238 -21.60 -5.21 2.49
C PHE A 238 -20.79 -3.92 2.23
N PRO A 239 -20.59 -3.01 3.18
CA PRO A 239 -19.65 -1.88 2.99
C PRO A 239 -18.21 -2.29 2.68
N LEU A 240 -17.80 -3.54 2.98
CA LEU A 240 -16.49 -4.10 2.66
C LEU A 240 -16.36 -4.62 1.21
N LEU A 241 -17.44 -4.56 0.40
CA LEU A 241 -17.47 -5.14 -0.96
C LEU A 241 -16.31 -4.67 -1.84
N GLY A 242 -15.95 -3.38 -1.78
CA GLY A 242 -14.83 -2.84 -2.56
C GLY A 242 -13.48 -3.51 -2.22
N GLN A 243 -13.20 -3.69 -0.95
CA GLN A 243 -11.99 -4.37 -0.45
C GLN A 243 -12.02 -5.86 -0.78
N ALA A 244 -13.16 -6.51 -0.60
CA ALA A 244 -13.33 -7.93 -0.93
C ALA A 244 -13.07 -8.21 -2.41
N LEU A 245 -13.59 -7.38 -3.30
CA LEU A 245 -13.36 -7.49 -4.75
C LEU A 245 -11.88 -7.41 -5.10
N LEU A 246 -11.16 -6.41 -4.57
CA LEU A 246 -9.73 -6.22 -4.84
C LEU A 246 -8.91 -7.42 -4.35
N CYS A 247 -9.24 -7.93 -3.17
CA CYS A 247 -8.50 -9.03 -2.55
C CYS A 247 -8.77 -10.36 -3.24
N ALA A 248 -10.03 -10.71 -3.47
CA ALA A 248 -10.42 -11.95 -4.14
C ALA A 248 -9.97 -11.99 -5.62
N ALA A 249 -9.91 -10.84 -6.29
CA ALA A 249 -9.45 -10.74 -7.67
C ALA A 249 -7.91 -10.63 -7.81
N GLY A 250 -7.17 -10.41 -6.73
CA GLY A 250 -5.71 -10.23 -6.80
C GLY A 250 -5.28 -8.89 -7.45
N THR A 251 -6.18 -7.92 -7.62
CA THR A 251 -5.94 -6.65 -8.32
C THR A 251 -5.77 -5.46 -7.36
N SER A 252 -5.13 -4.39 -7.83
CA SER A 252 -5.01 -3.12 -7.09
C SER A 252 -5.89 -1.99 -7.66
N ARG A 253 -6.59 -2.23 -8.78
CA ARG A 253 -7.41 -1.22 -9.45
C ARG A 253 -8.84 -1.26 -8.90
N PRO A 254 -9.28 -0.26 -8.10
CA PRO A 254 -10.62 -0.26 -7.53
C PRO A 254 -11.69 -0.06 -8.62
N PRO A 255 -12.83 -0.73 -8.50
CA PRO A 255 -13.99 -0.47 -9.36
C PRO A 255 -14.59 0.90 -9.04
N ARG A 256 -15.39 1.43 -9.99
CA ARG A 256 -16.12 2.67 -9.77
C ARG A 256 -17.24 2.44 -8.75
N ARG A 257 -17.53 3.47 -7.96
CA ARG A 257 -18.52 3.41 -6.87
C ARG A 257 -19.93 3.06 -7.38
N ASP A 258 -20.36 3.63 -8.49
CA ASP A 258 -21.66 3.35 -9.10
C ASP A 258 -21.83 1.87 -9.51
N HIS A 259 -20.73 1.20 -9.88
CA HIS A 259 -20.75 -0.25 -10.14
C HIS A 259 -20.92 -1.08 -8.87
N LEU A 260 -20.31 -0.64 -7.75
CA LEU A 260 -20.48 -1.31 -6.45
C LEU A 260 -21.91 -1.21 -5.95
N GLU A 261 -22.50 -0.02 -6.02
CA GLU A 261 -23.88 0.23 -5.56
C GLU A 261 -24.92 -0.64 -6.31
N ARG A 262 -24.71 -0.90 -7.60
CA ARG A 262 -25.60 -1.78 -8.39
C ARG A 262 -25.55 -3.26 -7.98
N LEU A 263 -24.52 -3.68 -7.26
CA LEU A 263 -24.40 -5.06 -6.74
C LEU A 263 -25.09 -5.27 -5.40
N LEU A 264 -25.48 -4.19 -4.72
CA LEU A 264 -26.16 -4.24 -3.42
C LEU A 264 -27.68 -4.34 -3.57
N ARG A 265 -28.15 -5.35 -4.31
CA ARG A 265 -29.58 -5.60 -4.59
C ARG A 265 -30.08 -6.83 -3.85
N PRO A 266 -31.39 -6.90 -3.50
CA PRO A 266 -31.94 -7.99 -2.72
C PRO A 266 -32.17 -9.30 -3.53
N GLU A 267 -32.30 -9.20 -4.87
CA GLU A 267 -32.57 -10.38 -5.70
C GLU A 267 -31.31 -11.20 -5.89
N PRO A 268 -31.44 -12.54 -6.03
CA PRO A 268 -30.31 -13.41 -6.38
C PRO A 268 -29.69 -13.00 -7.73
N PHE A 269 -28.35 -12.98 -7.79
CA PHE A 269 -27.64 -12.62 -9.02
C PHE A 269 -26.26 -13.27 -9.10
N THR A 270 -25.73 -13.31 -10.31
CA THR A 270 -24.30 -13.53 -10.58
C THR A 270 -23.78 -12.40 -11.44
N ALA A 271 -22.62 -11.86 -11.08
CA ALA A 271 -21.97 -10.77 -11.81
C ALA A 271 -20.44 -10.93 -11.79
N THR A 272 -19.77 -10.23 -12.71
CA THR A 272 -18.31 -10.09 -12.72
C THR A 272 -17.93 -8.63 -12.65
N LEU A 273 -17.04 -8.26 -11.74
CA LEU A 273 -16.53 -6.91 -11.59
C LEU A 273 -15.07 -6.92 -11.14
N ALA A 274 -14.23 -6.12 -11.81
CA ALA A 274 -12.81 -5.95 -11.49
C ALA A 274 -12.02 -7.29 -11.39
N GLY A 275 -12.40 -8.30 -12.15
CA GLY A 275 -11.75 -9.61 -12.16
C GLY A 275 -12.24 -10.58 -11.08
N ALA A 276 -13.24 -10.20 -10.30
CA ALA A 276 -13.92 -11.07 -9.35
C ALA A 276 -15.30 -11.50 -9.87
N ARG A 277 -15.70 -12.72 -9.55
CA ARG A 277 -17.06 -13.25 -9.67
C ARG A 277 -17.79 -12.99 -8.35
N ILE A 278 -19.00 -12.46 -8.44
CA ILE A 278 -19.86 -12.16 -7.31
C ILE A 278 -21.15 -12.97 -7.46
N VAL A 279 -21.50 -13.74 -6.44
CA VAL A 279 -22.79 -14.43 -6.34
C VAL A 279 -23.50 -13.90 -5.12
N GLY A 280 -24.65 -13.28 -5.34
CA GLY A 280 -25.50 -12.74 -4.26
C GLY A 280 -26.81 -13.51 -4.16
N ASP A 281 -27.33 -13.67 -2.93
CA ASP A 281 -28.65 -14.25 -2.61
C ASP A 281 -29.56 -13.25 -1.87
N GLY A 282 -29.13 -11.98 -1.77
CA GLY A 282 -29.81 -10.90 -1.05
C GLY A 282 -29.44 -10.80 0.43
N GLN A 283 -28.87 -11.84 1.03
CA GLN A 283 -28.39 -11.84 2.42
C GLN A 283 -26.87 -11.96 2.49
N ARG A 284 -26.26 -12.60 1.50
CA ARG A 284 -24.82 -12.87 1.42
C ARG A 284 -24.29 -12.55 0.03
N LEU A 285 -23.03 -12.10 0.00
CA LEU A 285 -22.24 -11.98 -1.23
C LEU A 285 -21.04 -12.92 -1.13
N ARG A 286 -20.90 -13.82 -2.09
CA ARG A 286 -19.73 -14.68 -2.26
C ARG A 286 -18.86 -14.09 -3.36
N ILE A 287 -17.62 -13.75 -3.05
CA ILE A 287 -16.69 -13.06 -3.94
C ILE A 287 -15.46 -13.94 -4.14
N SER A 288 -15.20 -14.31 -5.38
CA SER A 288 -14.07 -15.17 -5.75
C SER A 288 -13.39 -14.67 -7.03
N ARG A 289 -12.22 -15.19 -7.34
CA ARG A 289 -11.54 -14.91 -8.62
C ARG A 289 -12.39 -15.42 -9.79
N GLU A 290 -12.60 -14.58 -10.81
CA GLU A 290 -13.31 -15.00 -12.02
C GLU A 290 -12.40 -15.85 -12.93
N PRO A 291 -12.71 -17.14 -13.18
CA PRO A 291 -11.88 -18.04 -13.98
C PRO A 291 -11.66 -17.54 -15.42
N GLY A 292 -12.68 -16.95 -16.03
CA GLY A 292 -12.61 -16.45 -17.39
C GLY A 292 -11.62 -15.27 -17.56
N GLU A 293 -11.37 -14.50 -16.51
CA GLU A 293 -10.37 -13.42 -16.55
C GLU A 293 -8.94 -13.95 -16.65
N LEU A 294 -8.61 -15.05 -15.99
CA LEU A 294 -7.29 -15.68 -16.11
C LEU A 294 -7.04 -16.17 -17.54
N VAL A 295 -8.05 -16.75 -18.16
CA VAL A 295 -7.96 -17.19 -19.55
C VAL A 295 -7.79 -16.01 -20.50
N ARG A 296 -8.55 -14.93 -20.30
CA ARG A 296 -8.43 -13.70 -21.10
C ARG A 296 -7.10 -12.98 -20.89
N ALA A 297 -6.58 -13.00 -19.68
CA ALA A 297 -5.27 -12.41 -19.36
C ALA A 297 -4.10 -13.18 -20.01
N GLY A 298 -4.36 -14.37 -20.56
CA GLY A 298 -3.35 -15.20 -21.23
C GLY A 298 -2.20 -15.58 -20.29
N LEU A 299 -2.50 -15.86 -19.03
CA LEU A 299 -1.49 -16.24 -18.04
C LEU A 299 -0.76 -17.48 -18.54
N GLN A 300 0.49 -17.28 -18.99
CA GLN A 300 1.38 -18.36 -19.39
C GLN A 300 1.97 -19.04 -18.15
N PRO A 301 2.39 -20.32 -18.28
CA PRO A 301 3.16 -20.95 -17.22
C PRO A 301 4.38 -20.08 -16.85
N GLN A 302 4.53 -19.79 -15.57
CA GLN A 302 5.61 -18.94 -15.05
C GLN A 302 6.65 -19.81 -14.37
N PRO A 303 7.96 -19.72 -14.76
CA PRO A 303 9.01 -20.43 -14.07
C PRO A 303 9.18 -19.90 -12.64
N LEU A 304 9.48 -20.79 -11.71
CA LEU A 304 9.75 -20.48 -10.31
C LEU A 304 11.25 -20.61 -10.04
N VAL A 305 11.82 -19.63 -9.36
CA VAL A 305 13.21 -19.67 -8.91
C VAL A 305 13.25 -20.28 -7.49
N PRO A 306 14.07 -21.32 -7.26
CA PRO A 306 14.15 -21.94 -5.94
C PRO A 306 14.54 -20.95 -4.85
N GLY A 307 13.81 -20.97 -3.73
CA GLY A 307 14.04 -20.09 -2.59
C GLY A 307 13.51 -18.66 -2.74
N GLU A 308 13.06 -18.25 -3.95
CA GLU A 308 12.53 -16.92 -4.18
C GLU A 308 10.99 -16.90 -4.11
N PRO A 309 10.37 -16.14 -3.19
CA PRO A 309 8.92 -16.01 -3.12
C PRO A 309 8.36 -15.30 -4.36
N THR A 310 7.55 -15.98 -5.14
CA THR A 310 6.88 -15.47 -6.34
C THR A 310 5.39 -15.29 -6.07
N VAL A 311 4.83 -14.13 -6.42
CA VAL A 311 3.37 -13.92 -6.30
C VAL A 311 2.68 -14.25 -7.62
N TRP A 312 1.82 -15.26 -7.57
CA TRP A 312 1.01 -15.70 -8.70
C TRP A 312 -0.43 -15.14 -8.61
N ASP A 313 -0.92 -14.60 -9.73
CA ASP A 313 -2.27 -14.02 -9.89
C ASP A 313 -2.63 -12.99 -8.78
N GLY A 314 -1.63 -12.40 -8.10
CA GLY A 314 -1.84 -11.46 -7.00
C GLY A 314 -2.53 -12.07 -5.77
N ARG A 315 -2.71 -13.40 -5.69
CA ARG A 315 -3.44 -14.08 -4.63
C ARG A 315 -2.64 -15.13 -3.89
N TYR A 316 -1.64 -15.70 -4.50
CA TYR A 316 -0.82 -16.76 -3.90
C TYR A 316 0.66 -16.38 -3.92
N GLU A 317 1.34 -16.57 -2.81
CA GLU A 317 2.79 -16.56 -2.75
C GLU A 317 3.29 -18.00 -2.80
N ILE A 318 4.25 -18.25 -3.68
CA ILE A 318 4.78 -19.59 -3.98
C ILE A 318 6.29 -19.52 -3.82
N THR A 319 6.85 -20.39 -2.99
CA THR A 319 8.29 -20.57 -2.86
C THR A 319 8.64 -21.99 -3.31
N ALA A 320 9.34 -22.11 -4.43
CA ALA A 320 9.83 -23.37 -4.94
C ALA A 320 11.00 -23.87 -4.10
N HIS A 321 11.07 -25.19 -3.85
CA HIS A 321 12.17 -25.84 -3.13
C HIS A 321 13.14 -26.55 -4.09
N HIS A 322 12.71 -26.76 -5.33
CA HIS A 322 13.51 -27.44 -6.36
C HIS A 322 13.54 -26.63 -7.66
N PRO A 323 14.58 -26.81 -8.49
CA PRO A 323 14.64 -26.17 -9.81
C PRO A 323 13.62 -26.76 -10.79
N ASN A 324 13.42 -26.04 -11.91
CA ASN A 324 12.56 -26.45 -13.04
C ASN A 324 11.07 -26.60 -12.71
N LEU A 325 10.59 -25.95 -11.66
CA LEU A 325 9.17 -25.86 -11.38
C LEU A 325 8.55 -24.66 -12.11
N THR A 326 7.31 -24.86 -12.56
CA THR A 326 6.48 -23.77 -13.11
C THR A 326 5.15 -23.72 -12.37
N VAL A 327 4.52 -22.54 -12.39
CA VAL A 327 3.14 -22.36 -11.91
C VAL A 327 2.25 -21.96 -13.07
N ALA A 328 1.10 -22.61 -13.17
CA ALA A 328 0.04 -22.35 -14.16
C ALA A 328 -1.34 -22.35 -13.51
N PRO A 329 -2.37 -21.78 -14.15
CA PRO A 329 -3.75 -21.94 -13.67
C PRO A 329 -4.17 -23.42 -13.73
N TYR A 330 -4.77 -23.94 -12.65
CA TYR A 330 -5.44 -25.23 -12.71
C TYR A 330 -6.57 -25.16 -13.75
N PRO A 331 -6.68 -26.13 -14.68
CA PRO A 331 -7.62 -26.07 -15.79
C PRO A 331 -9.05 -26.31 -15.31
N SER A 332 -9.72 -25.28 -14.79
CA SER A 332 -11.13 -25.28 -14.41
C SER A 332 -11.79 -23.98 -14.84
N ARG A 333 -12.98 -24.09 -15.45
CA ARG A 333 -13.82 -22.92 -15.80
C ARG A 333 -14.90 -22.61 -14.77
N THR A 334 -15.11 -23.50 -13.81
CA THR A 334 -16.25 -23.44 -12.87
C THR A 334 -15.82 -23.28 -11.42
N ARG A 335 -14.57 -23.60 -11.09
CA ARG A 335 -14.01 -23.50 -9.74
C ARG A 335 -13.11 -22.27 -9.62
N ILE A 336 -12.89 -21.84 -8.38
CA ILE A 336 -11.91 -20.79 -8.06
C ILE A 336 -10.56 -21.22 -8.63
N PRO A 337 -9.90 -20.38 -9.44
CA PRO A 337 -8.62 -20.74 -10.04
C PRO A 337 -7.55 -20.89 -8.95
N LEU A 338 -6.97 -22.06 -8.87
CA LEU A 338 -5.86 -22.39 -7.98
C LEU A 338 -4.56 -22.49 -8.80
N PRO A 339 -3.39 -22.25 -8.18
CA PRO A 339 -2.12 -22.51 -8.82
C PRO A 339 -1.89 -24.02 -8.96
N LEU A 340 -1.44 -24.43 -10.14
CA LEU A 340 -0.95 -25.78 -10.43
C LEU A 340 0.58 -25.69 -10.54
N ILE A 341 1.29 -26.44 -9.70
CA ILE A 341 2.75 -26.56 -9.76
C ILE A 341 3.09 -27.76 -10.62
N ASP A 342 3.91 -27.55 -11.64
CA ASP A 342 4.37 -28.58 -12.58
C ASP A 342 5.91 -28.63 -12.63
N PRO A 343 6.54 -29.80 -12.54
CA PRO A 343 5.93 -31.11 -12.23
C PRO A 343 5.38 -31.18 -10.81
N PRO A 344 4.30 -31.95 -10.60
CA PRO A 344 3.73 -32.15 -9.26
C PRO A 344 4.68 -32.93 -8.35
N SER A 345 4.52 -32.77 -7.04
CA SER A 345 5.27 -33.58 -6.07
C SER A 345 4.94 -35.06 -6.28
N PRO A 346 5.94 -35.96 -6.35
CA PRO A 346 5.67 -37.39 -6.31
C PRO A 346 4.91 -37.77 -5.04
N ALA A 347 4.02 -38.74 -5.15
CA ALA A 347 3.34 -39.31 -3.98
C ALA A 347 4.38 -39.80 -2.96
N ASN A 348 4.29 -39.36 -1.71
CA ASN A 348 5.23 -39.61 -0.61
C ASN A 348 6.58 -38.87 -0.63
N ALA A 349 6.78 -37.86 -1.52
CA ALA A 349 7.93 -36.97 -1.46
C ALA A 349 7.59 -35.68 -0.67
N PRO A 350 8.61 -34.97 -0.11
CA PRO A 350 8.42 -33.63 0.43
C PRO A 350 7.78 -32.72 -0.61
N SER A 351 6.98 -31.74 -0.13
CA SER A 351 6.36 -30.77 -1.02
C SER A 351 7.41 -30.06 -1.88
N THR A 352 7.19 -29.98 -3.18
CA THR A 352 8.10 -29.31 -4.11
C THR A 352 8.06 -27.79 -3.99
N ALA A 353 7.01 -27.23 -3.39
CA ALA A 353 6.86 -25.80 -3.16
C ALA A 353 5.98 -25.54 -1.93
N THR A 354 6.21 -24.40 -1.28
CA THR A 354 5.31 -23.84 -0.26
C THR A 354 4.33 -22.89 -0.95
N LEU A 355 3.04 -23.01 -0.63
CA LEU A 355 1.95 -22.22 -1.18
C LEU A 355 1.21 -21.51 -0.05
N THR A 356 1.11 -20.18 -0.13
CA THR A 356 0.39 -19.34 0.83
C THR A 356 -0.68 -18.52 0.12
N CYS A 357 -1.94 -18.64 0.54
CA CYS A 357 -3.02 -17.77 0.05
C CYS A 357 -2.96 -16.41 0.75
N LEU A 358 -2.73 -15.35 -0.01
CA LEU A 358 -2.58 -13.97 0.50
C LEU A 358 -3.90 -13.23 0.67
N VAL A 359 -5.02 -13.80 0.24
CA VAL A 359 -6.33 -13.11 0.19
C VAL A 359 -6.79 -12.71 1.57
N ARG A 360 -6.70 -13.62 2.54
CA ARG A 360 -7.15 -13.39 3.93
C ARG A 360 -6.38 -12.23 4.56
N ASP A 361 -5.05 -12.30 4.56
CA ASP A 361 -4.20 -11.31 5.22
C ASP A 361 -4.35 -9.94 4.57
N ARG A 362 -4.42 -9.90 3.24
CA ARG A 362 -4.67 -8.69 2.48
C ARG A 362 -6.03 -8.07 2.81
N PHE A 363 -7.09 -8.89 2.91
CA PHE A 363 -8.44 -8.41 3.20
C PHE A 363 -8.52 -7.85 4.63
N LEU A 364 -8.00 -8.56 5.62
CA LEU A 364 -7.93 -8.10 7.01
C LEU A 364 -7.17 -6.77 7.13
N ALA A 365 -6.01 -6.66 6.48
CA ALA A 365 -5.21 -5.43 6.46
C ALA A 365 -5.97 -4.26 5.79
N ALA A 366 -6.63 -4.52 4.65
CA ALA A 366 -7.39 -3.49 3.92
C ALA A 366 -8.61 -2.98 4.70
N CYS A 367 -9.20 -3.83 5.53
CA CYS A 367 -10.35 -3.49 6.39
C CYS A 367 -9.96 -2.92 7.76
N GLY A 368 -8.65 -2.79 8.07
CA GLY A 368 -8.19 -2.15 9.30
C GLY A 368 -8.04 -3.06 10.52
N ALA A 369 -8.03 -4.40 10.34
CA ALA A 369 -7.82 -5.34 11.44
C ALA A 369 -6.44 -5.20 12.10
N ILE A 370 -5.45 -4.68 11.37
CA ILE A 370 -4.08 -4.48 11.86
C ILE A 370 -3.95 -3.04 12.33
N ALA A 371 -3.95 -2.83 13.63
CA ALA A 371 -3.99 -1.49 14.22
C ALA A 371 -2.62 -0.83 14.37
N ASN A 372 -1.55 -1.60 14.51
CA ASN A 372 -0.19 -1.11 14.78
C ASN A 372 0.88 -2.11 14.34
N GLU A 373 2.16 -1.77 14.51
CA GLU A 373 3.30 -2.61 14.15
C GLU A 373 3.35 -3.92 14.95
N ALA A 374 3.05 -3.90 16.25
CA ALA A 374 3.05 -5.11 17.06
C ALA A 374 2.06 -6.16 16.53
N ALA A 375 0.92 -5.73 15.99
CA ALA A 375 -0.05 -6.63 15.35
C ALA A 375 0.45 -7.27 14.05
N LEU A 376 1.48 -6.69 13.39
CA LEU A 376 2.12 -7.30 12.22
C LEU A 376 2.95 -8.54 12.58
N SER A 377 3.45 -8.63 13.79
CA SER A 377 4.33 -9.72 14.24
C SER A 377 3.55 -10.99 14.62
N VAL A 378 2.24 -10.88 14.82
CA VAL A 378 1.36 -11.99 15.22
C VAL A 378 0.83 -12.79 14.02
N ASN A 379 1.08 -12.36 12.80
CA ASN A 379 0.55 -13.00 11.60
C ASN A 379 1.26 -14.32 11.31
N PRO A 380 0.56 -15.48 11.29
CA PRO A 380 1.16 -16.84 11.25
C PRO A 380 1.80 -17.22 9.92
N SER A 381 1.83 -16.35 8.92
CA SER A 381 2.44 -16.61 7.60
C SER A 381 3.97 -16.47 7.57
N SER A 382 4.62 -16.10 8.67
CA SER A 382 6.08 -16.20 8.77
C SER A 382 6.43 -17.60 9.25
N PRO A 383 7.27 -18.38 8.55
CA PRO A 383 7.78 -19.62 9.08
C PRO A 383 8.48 -19.32 10.41
N ARG A 384 8.02 -19.91 11.49
CA ARG A 384 8.78 -19.95 12.75
C ARG A 384 10.08 -20.65 12.44
N GLN A 385 11.19 -19.96 12.73
CA GLN A 385 12.52 -20.57 12.71
C GLN A 385 12.59 -21.73 13.70
#